data_4ff9a4f8f143310c5ff6784c69516e9c
#
_entry.id   4ff9a4f8f143310c5ff6784c69516e9c
#
_cell.length_a   1.000
_cell.length_b   1.000
_cell.length_c   1.000
_cell.angle_alpha   90.00
_cell.angle_beta   90.00
_cell.angle_gamma   90.00
#
_symmetry.space_group_name_H-M   'P 1'
#
loop_
_entity.id
_entity.type
_entity.pdbx_description
1 polymer ?
#
loop_
_entity_poly.entity_id
_entity_poly.type
_entity_poly.pdbx_seq_one_letter_code
_entity_poly.pdbx_strand_id
1 'polypeptide(L)'
;MKEVELNKQAKLSPHFTLGELTKTSYHTSDGNIPSHVAIENLKRICGWLEILRERYNRTYGNLSLGPGPSDRSGEEIPVLISSGYRSEQVNMKCGGAKGSNHLTGCAVDIRCDGPEQMIRYAAILLDIDNEKSHNRDRPLCENFDELIQEQRGTTYWIHFAVRPKDNRRKIFFDCR
;
A
#
# COMPACT_ATOMS: atom_id res chain seq x y z
N MET A 1 21.45 -4.38 -26.17
CA MET A 1 21.21 -4.76 -24.74
C MET A 1 19.84 -5.44 -24.72
N LYS A 2 19.70 -6.62 -24.10
CA LYS A 2 18.37 -7.24 -23.95
C LYS A 2 17.57 -6.39 -22.98
N GLU A 3 16.38 -5.95 -23.40
CA GLU A 3 15.41 -5.32 -22.49
C GLU A 3 15.12 -6.29 -21.34
N VAL A 4 15.31 -5.83 -20.11
CA VAL A 4 14.95 -6.62 -18.92
C VAL A 4 13.44 -6.53 -18.76
N GLU A 5 12.74 -7.56 -19.17
CA GLU A 5 11.31 -7.63 -19.05
C GLU A 5 10.91 -7.95 -17.58
N LEU A 6 10.12 -7.08 -16.97
CA LEU A 6 9.65 -7.27 -15.61
C LEU A 6 8.58 -8.37 -15.57
N ASN A 7 8.80 -9.42 -14.79
CA ASN A 7 7.77 -10.43 -14.56
C ASN A 7 6.65 -9.87 -13.66
N LYS A 8 5.68 -9.23 -14.28
CA LYS A 8 4.52 -8.60 -13.61
C LYS A 8 3.65 -9.58 -12.82
N GLN A 9 3.68 -10.87 -13.18
CA GLN A 9 2.89 -11.90 -12.50
C GLN A 9 3.61 -12.49 -11.27
N ALA A 10 4.86 -12.07 -11.02
CA ALA A 10 5.61 -12.51 -9.86
C ALA A 10 4.87 -12.11 -8.57
N LYS A 11 4.58 -13.09 -7.72
CA LYS A 11 3.94 -12.87 -6.43
C LYS A 11 4.95 -12.27 -5.44
N LEU A 12 4.59 -11.16 -4.80
CA LEU A 12 5.32 -10.59 -3.68
C LEU A 12 4.78 -11.11 -2.34
N SER A 13 3.49 -11.48 -2.33
CA SER A 13 2.78 -12.14 -1.23
C SER A 13 1.59 -12.92 -1.80
N PRO A 14 0.80 -13.64 -0.99
CA PRO A 14 -0.34 -14.43 -1.49
C PRO A 14 -1.32 -13.67 -2.38
N HIS A 15 -1.60 -12.39 -2.08
CA HIS A 15 -2.61 -11.60 -2.79
C HIS A 15 -2.05 -10.44 -3.61
N PHE A 16 -0.75 -10.13 -3.50
CA PHE A 16 -0.15 -8.99 -4.20
C PHE A 16 0.93 -9.42 -5.19
N THR A 17 0.89 -8.84 -6.38
CA THR A 17 1.86 -9.10 -7.47
C THR A 17 2.79 -7.92 -7.68
N LEU A 18 3.95 -8.17 -8.27
CA LEU A 18 4.88 -7.12 -8.67
C LEU A 18 4.25 -6.16 -9.67
N GLY A 19 3.40 -6.65 -10.57
CA GLY A 19 2.70 -5.83 -11.54
C GLY A 19 1.76 -4.81 -10.91
N GLU A 20 1.02 -5.20 -9.85
CA GLU A 20 0.17 -4.26 -9.10
C GLU A 20 1.00 -3.18 -8.41
N LEU A 21 2.09 -3.58 -7.77
CA LEU A 21 2.95 -2.68 -6.99
C LEU A 21 3.88 -1.81 -7.85
N THR A 22 3.91 -2.01 -9.16
CA THR A 22 4.68 -1.20 -10.13
C THR A 22 3.81 -0.59 -11.22
N LYS A 23 2.49 -0.72 -11.09
CA LYS A 23 1.55 -0.18 -12.07
C LYS A 23 1.64 1.34 -12.14
N THR A 24 1.69 1.85 -13.37
CA THR A 24 1.64 3.28 -13.66
C THR A 24 0.91 3.54 -14.98
N SER A 25 0.23 4.67 -15.08
CA SER A 25 -0.34 5.17 -16.35
C SER A 25 0.65 6.01 -17.14
N TYR A 26 1.81 6.34 -16.58
CA TYR A 26 2.83 7.14 -17.25
C TYR A 26 3.76 6.25 -18.07
N HIS A 27 3.92 6.58 -19.35
CA HIS A 27 4.95 5.97 -20.19
C HIS A 27 6.29 6.64 -19.92
N THR A 28 7.28 5.84 -19.56
CA THR A 28 8.66 6.28 -19.24
C THR A 28 9.66 5.39 -19.94
N SER A 29 10.82 5.94 -20.30
CA SER A 29 11.89 5.20 -20.98
C SER A 29 12.58 4.16 -20.09
N ASP A 30 12.46 4.30 -18.76
CA ASP A 30 12.99 3.37 -17.78
C ASP A 30 12.05 2.19 -17.47
N GLY A 31 10.84 2.19 -18.09
CA GLY A 31 9.84 1.14 -17.92
C GLY A 31 9.31 0.96 -16.49
N ASN A 32 9.59 1.90 -15.59
CA ASN A 32 9.25 1.81 -14.16
C ASN A 32 9.72 0.51 -13.50
N ILE A 33 10.94 0.07 -13.83
CA ILE A 33 11.52 -1.19 -13.34
C ILE A 33 12.16 -0.97 -11.97
N PRO A 34 11.67 -1.64 -10.89
CA PRO A 34 12.23 -1.50 -9.56
C PRO A 34 13.58 -2.22 -9.43
N SER A 35 14.47 -1.69 -8.60
CA SER A 35 15.68 -2.40 -8.18
C SER A 35 15.33 -3.59 -7.27
N HIS A 36 16.27 -4.51 -7.10
CA HIS A 36 16.11 -5.64 -6.16
C HIS A 36 15.78 -5.14 -4.73
N VAL A 37 16.45 -4.08 -4.27
CA VAL A 37 16.18 -3.46 -2.95
C VAL A 37 14.76 -2.92 -2.86
N ALA A 38 14.27 -2.27 -3.93
CA ALA A 38 12.90 -1.78 -3.97
C ALA A 38 11.88 -2.93 -3.91
N ILE A 39 12.16 -4.06 -4.57
CA ILE A 39 11.31 -5.26 -4.51
C ILE A 39 11.26 -5.82 -3.08
N GLU A 40 12.38 -5.89 -2.36
CA GLU A 40 12.39 -6.36 -0.96
C GLU A 40 11.62 -5.39 -0.03
N ASN A 41 11.70 -4.09 -0.28
CA ASN A 41 10.88 -3.11 0.44
C ASN A 41 9.38 -3.28 0.14
N LEU A 42 9.00 -3.51 -1.11
CA LEU A 42 7.62 -3.81 -1.50
C LEU A 42 7.10 -5.08 -0.80
N LYS A 43 7.90 -6.15 -0.72
CA LYS A 43 7.53 -7.37 0.03
C LYS A 43 7.24 -7.08 1.50
N ARG A 44 8.04 -6.19 2.13
CA ARG A 44 7.80 -5.76 3.52
C ARG A 44 6.43 -5.10 3.67
N ILE A 45 6.07 -4.20 2.75
CA ILE A 45 4.75 -3.54 2.74
C ILE A 45 3.64 -4.57 2.49
N CYS A 46 3.83 -5.52 1.56
CA CYS A 46 2.85 -6.58 1.31
C CYS A 46 2.50 -7.35 2.60
N GLY A 47 3.45 -7.57 3.50
CA GLY A 47 3.17 -8.19 4.80
C GLY A 47 2.17 -7.40 5.65
N TRP A 48 2.21 -6.06 5.61
CA TRP A 48 1.21 -5.21 6.26
C TRP A 48 -0.13 -5.25 5.54
N LEU A 49 -0.12 -5.23 4.22
CA LEU A 49 -1.33 -5.26 3.39
C LEU A 49 -2.09 -6.57 3.54
N GLU A 50 -1.39 -7.70 3.71
CA GLU A 50 -2.03 -9.00 3.96
C GLU A 50 -2.78 -9.00 5.30
N ILE A 51 -2.17 -8.47 6.37
CA ILE A 51 -2.81 -8.36 7.69
C ILE A 51 -3.99 -7.36 7.62
N LEU A 52 -3.82 -6.23 6.93
CA LEU A 52 -4.91 -5.28 6.71
C LEU A 52 -6.09 -5.96 6.01
N ARG A 53 -5.82 -6.69 4.92
CA ARG A 53 -6.84 -7.41 4.15
C ARG A 53 -7.58 -8.44 5.00
N GLU A 54 -6.86 -9.28 5.74
CA GLU A 54 -7.43 -10.29 6.63
C GLU A 54 -8.34 -9.65 7.69
N ARG A 55 -7.83 -8.65 8.42
CA ARG A 55 -8.56 -8.00 9.50
C ARG A 55 -9.79 -7.24 8.99
N TYR A 56 -9.64 -6.55 7.87
CA TYR A 56 -10.76 -5.82 7.27
C TYR A 56 -11.88 -6.79 6.88
N ASN A 57 -11.57 -7.88 6.20
CA ASN A 57 -12.56 -8.87 5.81
C ASN A 57 -13.21 -9.56 7.01
N ARG A 58 -12.43 -9.92 8.02
CA ARG A 58 -12.95 -10.50 9.26
C ARG A 58 -13.93 -9.58 9.98
N THR A 59 -13.63 -8.28 10.03
CA THR A 59 -14.42 -7.31 10.82
C THR A 59 -15.55 -6.70 10.01
N TYR A 60 -15.33 -6.40 8.73
CA TYR A 60 -16.24 -5.61 7.91
C TYR A 60 -16.71 -6.31 6.64
N GLY A 61 -16.24 -7.51 6.32
CA GLY A 61 -16.58 -8.23 5.09
C GLY A 61 -18.08 -8.36 4.88
N ASN A 62 -18.81 -8.70 5.93
CA ASN A 62 -20.28 -8.84 5.88
C ASN A 62 -21.06 -7.52 5.90
N LEU A 63 -20.41 -6.40 6.30
CA LEU A 63 -21.04 -5.08 6.43
C LEU A 63 -20.91 -4.23 5.16
N SER A 64 -19.85 -4.46 4.39
CA SER A 64 -19.54 -3.65 3.20
C SER A 64 -20.33 -4.07 1.96
N LEU A 65 -20.93 -5.24 1.99
CA LEU A 65 -21.87 -5.70 0.97
C LEU A 65 -23.24 -5.13 1.36
N GLY A 66 -23.58 -3.92 0.89
CA GLY A 66 -24.92 -3.36 1.02
C GLY A 66 -26.01 -4.36 0.57
N PRO A 67 -27.33 -4.01 0.66
CA PRO A 67 -28.41 -4.89 0.27
C PRO A 67 -28.38 -5.15 -1.25
N GLY A 68 -27.41 -5.96 -1.67
CA GLY A 68 -27.30 -6.54 -3.00
C GLY A 68 -27.79 -7.99 -2.99
N PRO A 69 -27.87 -8.63 -4.16
CA PRO A 69 -28.34 -10.02 -4.23
C PRO A 69 -27.55 -10.89 -3.24
N SER A 70 -28.25 -11.73 -2.50
CA SER A 70 -27.80 -12.63 -1.42
C SER A 70 -26.69 -13.64 -1.80
N ASP A 71 -26.07 -13.50 -2.96
CA ASP A 71 -25.13 -14.44 -3.57
C ASP A 71 -23.65 -14.04 -3.38
N ARG A 72 -23.36 -12.93 -2.69
CA ARG A 72 -21.98 -12.50 -2.40
C ARG A 72 -21.48 -12.85 -0.99
N SER A 73 -22.19 -13.70 -0.28
CA SER A 73 -21.78 -14.21 1.03
C SER A 73 -20.51 -15.07 0.84
N GLY A 74 -19.36 -14.51 1.13
CA GLY A 74 -18.07 -15.20 1.08
C GLY A 74 -17.04 -14.60 0.13
N GLU A 75 -17.36 -13.58 -0.67
CA GLU A 75 -16.36 -12.87 -1.45
C GLU A 75 -15.54 -11.95 -0.56
N GLU A 76 -14.23 -12.16 -0.54
CA GLU A 76 -13.31 -11.31 0.18
C GLU A 76 -13.12 -9.96 -0.54
N ILE A 77 -13.16 -8.87 0.24
CA ILE A 77 -12.93 -7.53 -0.27
C ILE A 77 -11.43 -7.34 -0.51
N PRO A 78 -10.99 -7.05 -1.75
CA PRO A 78 -9.59 -6.84 -2.03
C PRO A 78 -9.10 -5.49 -1.49
N VAL A 79 -7.85 -5.45 -1.05
CA VAL A 79 -7.13 -4.18 -0.81
C VAL A 79 -6.53 -3.74 -2.14
N LEU A 80 -7.00 -2.64 -2.69
CA LEU A 80 -6.61 -2.15 -4.01
C LEU A 80 -5.46 -1.13 -3.90
N ILE A 81 -4.41 -1.33 -4.69
CA ILE A 81 -3.26 -0.43 -4.75
C ILE A 81 -3.38 0.46 -6.00
N SER A 82 -3.45 1.76 -5.79
CA SER A 82 -3.47 2.74 -6.88
C SER A 82 -2.06 3.14 -7.34
N SER A 83 -1.06 3.08 -6.45
CA SER A 83 0.34 3.36 -6.75
C SER A 83 1.25 2.63 -5.75
N GLY A 84 2.35 2.06 -6.24
CA GLY A 84 3.40 1.45 -5.43
C GLY A 84 4.75 2.07 -5.78
N TYR A 85 5.71 1.27 -6.25
CA TYR A 85 7.00 1.78 -6.71
C TYR A 85 6.84 2.79 -7.84
N ARG A 86 7.62 3.86 -7.77
CA ARG A 86 7.76 4.87 -8.83
C ARG A 86 9.24 5.07 -9.15
N SER A 87 9.61 4.91 -10.40
CA SER A 87 10.92 5.38 -10.87
C SER A 87 11.03 6.90 -10.76
N GLU A 88 12.22 7.45 -10.88
CA GLU A 88 12.42 8.90 -10.86
C GLU A 88 11.58 9.61 -11.94
N GLN A 89 11.51 9.01 -13.14
CA GLN A 89 10.72 9.56 -14.25
C GLN A 89 9.21 9.54 -13.93
N VAL A 90 8.70 8.45 -13.39
CA VAL A 90 7.29 8.37 -12.97
C VAL A 90 7.01 9.36 -11.84
N ASN A 91 7.87 9.41 -10.82
CA ASN A 91 7.70 10.32 -9.69
C ASN A 91 7.70 11.78 -10.12
N MET A 92 8.57 12.16 -11.04
CA MET A 92 8.60 13.53 -11.61
C MET A 92 7.32 13.83 -12.40
N LYS A 93 6.85 12.91 -13.25
CA LYS A 93 5.62 13.09 -14.05
C LYS A 93 4.35 13.22 -13.20
N CYS A 94 4.28 12.54 -12.07
CA CYS A 94 3.13 12.67 -11.16
C CYS A 94 3.27 13.80 -10.12
N GLY A 95 4.34 14.60 -10.18
CA GLY A 95 4.57 15.70 -9.24
C GLY A 95 4.97 15.24 -7.82
N GLY A 96 5.53 14.05 -7.70
CA GLY A 96 5.96 13.50 -6.41
C GLY A 96 7.19 14.21 -5.83
N ALA A 97 7.31 14.20 -4.50
CA ALA A 97 8.45 14.78 -3.80
C ALA A 97 9.78 14.09 -4.18
N LYS A 98 10.89 14.84 -4.22
CA LYS A 98 12.22 14.29 -4.53
C LYS A 98 12.69 13.19 -3.59
N GLY A 99 12.24 13.22 -2.33
CA GLY A 99 12.54 12.20 -1.30
C GLY A 99 11.39 11.24 -1.04
N SER A 100 10.52 11.01 -2.02
CA SER A 100 9.35 10.16 -1.87
C SER A 100 9.72 8.71 -1.55
N ASN A 101 9.05 8.12 -0.57
CA ASN A 101 9.19 6.71 -0.21
C ASN A 101 8.82 5.75 -1.36
N HIS A 102 8.02 6.19 -2.33
CA HIS A 102 7.70 5.42 -3.55
C HIS A 102 8.94 5.13 -4.41
N LEU A 103 9.94 6.02 -4.44
CA LEU A 103 11.17 5.86 -5.21
C LEU A 103 12.00 4.64 -4.79
N THR A 104 11.88 4.25 -3.53
CA THR A 104 12.61 3.13 -2.94
C THR A 104 11.75 1.88 -2.73
N GLY A 105 10.49 1.90 -3.16
CA GLY A 105 9.54 0.83 -2.91
C GLY A 105 9.07 0.76 -1.45
N CYS A 106 9.29 1.84 -0.67
CA CYS A 106 8.91 1.91 0.75
C CYS A 106 7.53 2.53 0.97
N ALA A 107 6.74 2.78 -0.07
CA ALA A 107 5.39 3.32 0.05
C ALA A 107 4.42 2.73 -0.97
N VAL A 108 3.16 2.71 -0.58
CA VAL A 108 2.00 2.42 -1.44
C VAL A 108 0.88 3.41 -1.18
N ASP A 109 0.09 3.67 -2.22
CA ASP A 109 -1.17 4.40 -2.11
C ASP A 109 -2.31 3.38 -2.17
N ILE A 110 -2.99 3.16 -1.04
CA ILE A 110 -4.11 2.22 -0.88
C ILE A 110 -5.39 2.95 -1.24
N ARG A 111 -6.04 2.54 -2.31
CA ARG A 111 -7.32 3.11 -2.73
C ARG A 111 -8.41 2.79 -1.72
N CYS A 112 -9.26 3.79 -1.44
CA CYS A 112 -10.44 3.65 -0.60
C CYS A 112 -11.70 4.05 -1.39
N ASP A 113 -12.79 3.31 -1.20
CA ASP A 113 -14.08 3.57 -1.87
C ASP A 113 -14.83 4.77 -1.26
N GLY A 114 -14.36 5.26 -0.10
CA GLY A 114 -14.92 6.42 0.57
C GLY A 114 -14.23 6.69 1.91
N PRO A 115 -14.68 7.75 2.62
CA PRO A 115 -14.07 8.15 3.89
C PRO A 115 -14.19 7.07 4.97
N GLU A 116 -15.29 6.33 4.98
CA GLU A 116 -15.51 5.27 5.97
C GLU A 116 -14.49 4.14 5.83
N GLN A 117 -14.24 3.66 4.62
CA GLN A 117 -13.23 2.62 4.38
C GLN A 117 -11.83 3.15 4.70
N MET A 118 -11.54 4.41 4.36
CA MET A 118 -10.26 5.05 4.68
C MET A 118 -10.01 5.09 6.19
N ILE A 119 -11.01 5.46 6.99
CA ILE A 119 -10.90 5.49 8.45
C ILE A 119 -10.71 4.08 9.01
N ARG A 120 -11.46 3.09 8.51
CA ARG A 120 -11.35 1.69 8.94
C ARG A 120 -9.96 1.11 8.62
N TYR A 121 -9.43 1.35 7.43
CA TYR A 121 -8.08 0.93 7.05
C TYR A 121 -7.02 1.58 7.93
N ALA A 122 -7.12 2.90 8.17
CA ALA A 122 -6.20 3.61 9.04
C ALA A 122 -6.22 3.05 10.48
N ALA A 123 -7.40 2.79 11.03
CA ALA A 123 -7.54 2.20 12.37
C ALA A 123 -6.86 0.83 12.45
N ILE A 124 -7.09 -0.05 11.47
CA ILE A 124 -6.46 -1.38 11.42
C ILE A 124 -4.93 -1.27 11.33
N LEU A 125 -4.41 -0.38 10.48
CA LEU A 125 -2.96 -0.16 10.34
C LEU A 125 -2.31 0.35 11.63
N LEU A 126 -3.02 1.22 12.38
CA LEU A 126 -2.59 1.69 13.69
C LEU A 126 -2.59 0.56 14.74
N ASP A 127 -3.59 -0.31 14.72
CA ASP A 127 -3.66 -1.46 15.62
C ASP A 127 -2.52 -2.46 15.34
N ILE A 128 -2.23 -2.73 14.06
CA ILE A 128 -1.09 -3.57 13.66
C ILE A 128 0.23 -2.99 14.21
N ASP A 129 0.40 -1.68 14.09
CA ASP A 129 1.61 -0.99 14.57
C ASP A 129 1.73 -1.07 16.10
N ASN A 130 0.65 -0.83 16.81
CA ASN A 130 0.62 -0.92 18.27
C ASN A 130 0.95 -2.34 18.77
N GLU A 131 0.38 -3.37 18.16
CA GLU A 131 0.68 -4.76 18.51
C GLU A 131 2.15 -5.13 18.26
N LYS A 132 2.72 -4.67 17.14
CA LYS A 132 4.13 -4.88 16.82
C LYS A 132 5.05 -4.18 17.84
N SER A 133 4.69 -2.97 18.26
CA SER A 133 5.46 -2.18 19.21
C SER A 133 5.49 -2.77 20.64
N HIS A 134 4.47 -3.54 21.01
CA HIS A 134 4.36 -4.15 22.36
C HIS A 134 4.95 -5.56 22.45
N ASN A 135 5.29 -6.18 21.33
CA ASN A 135 5.87 -7.53 21.33
C ASN A 135 7.38 -7.46 21.53
N ARG A 136 7.81 -7.62 22.81
CA ARG A 136 9.22 -7.56 23.25
C ARG A 136 10.12 -8.65 22.65
N ASP A 137 9.56 -9.73 22.13
CA ASP A 137 10.29 -10.88 21.57
C ASP A 137 10.58 -10.74 20.06
N ARG A 138 10.09 -9.69 19.43
CA ARG A 138 10.45 -9.34 18.05
C ARG A 138 11.48 -8.21 18.06
N PRO A 139 12.56 -8.31 17.26
CA PRO A 139 13.48 -7.19 17.10
C PRO A 139 12.66 -5.96 16.72
N LEU A 140 13.00 -4.77 17.22
CA LEU A 140 12.37 -3.44 17.00
C LEU A 140 11.79 -3.28 15.60
N CYS A 141 10.77 -4.04 15.31
CA CYS A 141 10.22 -4.25 14.02
C CYS A 141 9.22 -3.18 13.74
N GLU A 142 9.69 -2.26 12.99
CA GLU A 142 8.91 -1.85 11.86
C GLU A 142 7.60 -1.19 12.24
N ASN A 143 7.69 -0.14 13.06
CA ASN A 143 6.67 0.89 13.01
C ASN A 143 6.54 1.33 11.55
N PHE A 144 5.38 1.82 11.13
CA PHE A 144 5.27 2.46 9.84
C PHE A 144 6.02 3.81 9.84
N ASP A 145 6.41 4.27 8.67
CA ASP A 145 7.02 5.58 8.49
C ASP A 145 5.99 6.70 8.34
N GLU A 146 5.04 6.50 7.45
CA GLU A 146 3.96 7.45 7.16
C GLU A 146 2.62 6.73 6.98
N LEU A 147 1.58 7.27 7.62
CA LEU A 147 0.19 6.93 7.41
C LEU A 147 -0.56 8.23 7.17
N ILE A 148 -0.80 8.55 5.90
CA ILE A 148 -1.43 9.79 5.49
C ILE A 148 -2.77 9.45 4.86
N GLN A 149 -3.84 9.96 5.43
CA GLN A 149 -5.16 9.88 4.85
C GLN A 149 -5.33 11.04 3.88
N GLU A 150 -5.50 10.73 2.60
CA GLU A 150 -5.54 11.73 1.54
C GLU A 150 -6.88 11.74 0.82
N GLN A 151 -7.36 12.97 0.51
CA GLN A 151 -8.57 13.19 -0.27
C GLN A 151 -8.34 14.25 -1.34
N ARG A 152 -8.80 13.96 -2.55
CA ARG A 152 -8.89 14.95 -3.63
C ARG A 152 -10.25 14.83 -4.31
N GLY A 153 -11.10 15.83 -4.11
CA GLY A 153 -12.50 15.74 -4.55
C GLY A 153 -13.20 14.54 -3.93
N THR A 154 -13.67 13.62 -4.75
CA THR A 154 -14.37 12.39 -4.32
C THR A 154 -13.46 11.16 -4.24
N THR A 155 -12.15 11.33 -4.47
CA THR A 155 -11.18 10.23 -4.42
C THR A 155 -10.49 10.20 -3.06
N TYR A 156 -10.44 9.00 -2.46
CA TYR A 156 -9.86 8.75 -1.15
C TYR A 156 -8.79 7.67 -1.24
N TRP A 157 -7.65 7.89 -0.58
CA TRP A 157 -6.60 6.88 -0.47
C TRP A 157 -5.80 7.07 0.82
N ILE A 158 -5.06 6.04 1.19
CA ILE A 158 -4.08 6.11 2.26
C ILE A 158 -2.70 5.97 1.63
N HIS A 159 -1.87 7.00 1.78
CA HIS A 159 -0.44 6.85 1.59
C HIS A 159 0.13 6.13 2.81
N PHE A 160 0.66 4.94 2.60
CA PHE A 160 1.24 4.12 3.65
C PHE A 160 2.68 3.78 3.32
N ALA A 161 3.60 4.09 4.25
CA ALA A 161 5.02 3.87 4.06
C ALA A 161 5.64 3.10 5.22
N VAL A 162 6.53 2.15 4.88
CA VAL A 162 7.34 1.38 5.82
C VAL A 162 8.76 1.28 5.29
N ARG A 163 9.70 1.93 5.96
CA ARG A 163 11.12 1.87 5.62
C ARG A 163 11.82 0.70 6.34
N PRO A 164 12.99 0.24 5.88
CA PRO A 164 13.76 -0.80 6.57
C PRO A 164 14.26 -0.38 7.95
N LYS A 165 14.37 0.93 8.22
CA LYS A 165 14.80 1.53 9.49
C LYS A 165 14.37 2.99 9.60
N ASP A 166 14.50 3.56 10.78
CA ASP A 166 14.27 5.00 11.07
C ASP A 166 12.86 5.46 10.66
N ASN A 167 11.87 4.62 10.92
CA ASN A 167 10.46 4.93 10.69
C ASN A 167 9.98 6.02 11.68
N ARG A 168 9.22 7.00 11.18
CA ARG A 168 8.91 8.24 11.89
C ARG A 168 7.55 8.26 12.55
N ARG A 169 6.67 7.29 12.25
CA ARG A 169 5.27 7.23 12.70
C ARG A 169 4.49 8.54 12.42
N LYS A 170 4.69 9.12 11.27
CA LYS A 170 3.92 10.30 10.87
C LYS A 170 2.49 9.94 10.52
N ILE A 171 1.54 10.60 11.16
CA ILE A 171 0.10 10.41 10.94
C ILE A 171 -0.47 11.79 10.68
N PHE A 172 -1.13 11.98 9.53
CA PHE A 172 -1.91 13.18 9.27
C PHE A 172 -2.97 12.97 8.20
N PHE A 173 -3.81 13.96 8.05
CA PHE A 173 -4.88 14.01 7.07
C PHE A 173 -4.61 15.16 6.09
N ASP A 174 -4.60 14.88 4.79
CA ASP A 174 -4.39 15.88 3.73
C ASP A 174 -5.65 15.95 2.83
N CYS A 175 -6.37 17.04 2.95
CA CYS A 175 -7.53 17.36 2.12
C CYS A 175 -7.18 18.49 1.15
N ARG A 176 -7.21 18.22 -0.14
CA ARG A 176 -6.98 19.24 -1.19
C ARG A 176 -8.09 19.26 -2.23
#